data_4184b94de0ec169ede1d1c104ed97527
#
_entry.id   4184b94de0ec169ede1d1c104ed97527
#
_cell.length_a   1.000
_cell.length_b   1.000
_cell.length_c   1.000
_cell.angle_alpha   90.00
_cell.angle_beta   90.00
_cell.angle_gamma   90.00
#
_symmetry.space_group_name_H-M   'P 1'
#
loop_
_entity.id
_entity.type
_entity.pdbx_description
1 polymer ?
#
loop_
_entity_poly.entity_id
_entity_poly.type
_entity_poly.pdbx_seq_one_letter_code
_entity_poly.pdbx_strand_id
1 'polypeptide(L)'
;EKMNRAKEVAGKEPIFQILPYEHKKVGIVTTGSEVYHGRIQDTFTPVIVDKVTEYGAEIEGHEICDDNPEMIEDAIHDLLRRGCNMILCTGGMSVDPDDRTPLAIKNVTGNVVSYGAPVLPGAMFLLAYTKDGKPIMGLPGCVMYAKRTIFDLVLPRVMADVPVTKADLAKMGAGGLC
;
A
#
# COMPACT_ATOMS: atom_id res chain seq x y z
N GLU A 1 -27.49 -4.52 -39.29
CA GLU A 1 -26.94 -5.88 -39.17
C GLU A 1 -25.62 -5.88 -38.38
N LYS A 2 -24.60 -5.17 -38.81
CA LYS A 2 -23.29 -5.10 -38.07
C LYS A 2 -23.42 -4.58 -36.64
N MET A 3 -24.24 -3.57 -36.38
CA MET A 3 -24.46 -3.01 -35.05
C MET A 3 -25.16 -4.01 -34.10
N ASN A 4 -26.11 -4.78 -34.62
CA ASN A 4 -26.77 -5.81 -33.80
C ASN A 4 -25.83 -6.93 -33.44
N ARG A 5 -24.98 -7.36 -34.37
CA ARG A 5 -23.95 -8.34 -34.10
C ARG A 5 -22.89 -7.83 -33.06
N ALA A 6 -22.53 -6.54 -33.13
CA ALA A 6 -21.65 -5.94 -32.13
C ALA A 6 -22.29 -5.93 -30.73
N LYS A 7 -23.59 -5.62 -30.63
CA LYS A 7 -24.35 -5.69 -29.36
C LYS A 7 -24.46 -7.11 -28.82
N GLU A 8 -24.66 -8.10 -29.67
CA GLU A 8 -24.72 -9.51 -29.28
C GLU A 8 -23.35 -9.99 -28.73
N VAL A 9 -22.24 -9.62 -29.39
CA VAL A 9 -20.87 -9.97 -28.97
C VAL A 9 -20.47 -9.25 -27.70
N ALA A 10 -20.85 -7.98 -27.54
CA ALA A 10 -20.56 -7.20 -26.32
C ALA A 10 -21.28 -7.74 -25.08
N GLY A 11 -22.40 -8.46 -25.28
CA GLY A 11 -23.18 -8.98 -24.16
C GLY A 11 -23.98 -7.90 -23.42
N LYS A 12 -24.43 -8.25 -22.20
CA LYS A 12 -25.20 -7.34 -21.34
C LYS A 12 -24.32 -6.60 -20.31
N GLU A 13 -23.11 -7.11 -20.06
CA GLU A 13 -22.18 -6.51 -19.12
C GLU A 13 -21.44 -5.34 -19.76
N PRO A 14 -21.18 -4.26 -19.00
CA PRO A 14 -20.44 -3.11 -19.51
C PRO A 14 -19.00 -3.51 -19.83
N ILE A 15 -18.49 -3.08 -20.99
CA ILE A 15 -17.10 -3.32 -21.41
C ILE A 15 -16.14 -2.50 -20.53
N PHE A 16 -16.57 -1.33 -20.09
CA PHE A 16 -15.85 -0.45 -19.19
C PHE A 16 -16.70 -0.13 -17.97
N GLN A 17 -16.05 -0.10 -16.81
CA GLN A 17 -16.65 0.33 -15.55
C GLN A 17 -15.81 1.44 -14.95
N ILE A 18 -16.45 2.52 -14.51
CA ILE A 18 -15.84 3.59 -13.74
C ILE A 18 -16.15 3.32 -12.27
N LEU A 19 -15.10 3.14 -11.46
CA LEU A 19 -15.20 2.99 -10.02
C LEU A 19 -14.73 4.31 -9.38
N PRO A 20 -15.54 4.97 -8.55
CA PRO A 20 -15.12 6.15 -7.82
C PRO A 20 -14.05 5.77 -6.79
N TYR A 21 -13.22 6.74 -6.42
CA TYR A 21 -12.38 6.58 -5.23
C TYR A 21 -13.22 6.79 -3.97
N GLU A 22 -12.98 5.93 -3.00
CA GLU A 22 -13.60 6.03 -1.68
C GLU A 22 -12.76 6.94 -0.78
N HIS A 23 -13.43 7.62 0.15
CA HIS A 23 -12.73 8.43 1.13
C HIS A 23 -11.95 7.55 2.11
N LYS A 24 -10.63 7.68 2.10
CA LYS A 24 -9.73 6.92 2.98
C LYS A 24 -9.14 7.81 4.06
N LYS A 25 -9.22 7.31 5.30
CA LYS A 25 -8.46 7.80 6.43
C LYS A 25 -7.18 6.98 6.56
N VAL A 26 -6.07 7.61 6.30
CA VAL A 26 -4.76 6.96 6.20
C VAL A 26 -3.98 7.16 7.48
N GLY A 27 -3.48 6.06 8.03
CA GLY A 27 -2.44 6.06 9.05
C GLY A 27 -1.08 5.76 8.43
N ILE A 28 -0.06 6.47 8.85
CA ILE A 28 1.33 6.25 8.43
C ILE A 28 2.13 5.79 9.63
N VAL A 29 2.91 4.73 9.47
CA VAL A 29 3.87 4.24 10.44
C VAL A 29 5.26 4.31 9.81
N THR A 30 6.11 5.18 10.35
CA THR A 30 7.51 5.30 9.93
C THR A 30 8.39 4.53 10.92
N THR A 31 9.14 3.54 10.45
CA THR A 31 10.05 2.76 11.28
C THR A 31 11.51 3.12 11.00
N GLY A 32 12.35 2.96 11.99
CA GLY A 32 13.76 3.16 11.88
C GLY A 32 14.35 3.86 13.11
N SER A 33 15.36 3.26 13.71
CA SER A 33 16.01 3.75 14.93
C SER A 33 16.56 5.18 14.76
N GLU A 34 17.09 5.51 13.58
CA GLU A 34 17.66 6.83 13.33
C GLU A 34 16.62 7.93 13.29
N VAL A 35 15.45 7.67 12.68
CA VAL A 35 14.32 8.62 12.64
C VAL A 35 13.70 8.72 14.04
N TYR A 36 13.47 7.58 14.69
CA TYR A 36 12.87 7.51 16.02
C TYR A 36 13.66 8.29 17.07
N HIS A 37 14.98 8.18 17.06
CA HIS A 37 15.87 8.92 17.96
C HIS A 37 16.23 10.34 17.49
N GLY A 38 15.61 10.81 16.39
CA GLY A 38 15.81 12.16 15.86
C GLY A 38 17.19 12.43 15.28
N ARG A 39 17.94 11.38 14.90
CA ARG A 39 19.26 11.50 14.27
C ARG A 39 19.17 11.95 12.82
N ILE A 40 18.11 11.55 12.13
CA ILE A 40 17.78 11.98 10.79
C ILE A 40 16.32 12.44 10.73
N GLN A 41 16.03 13.32 9.79
CA GLN A 41 14.67 13.78 9.54
C GLN A 41 13.92 12.76 8.67
N ASP A 42 12.64 12.51 8.97
CA ASP A 42 11.75 11.75 8.11
C ASP A 42 11.45 12.55 6.82
N THR A 43 12.02 12.07 5.73
CA THR A 43 11.80 12.61 4.39
C THR A 43 10.86 11.72 3.56
N PHE A 44 10.44 10.58 4.09
CA PHE A 44 9.60 9.62 3.42
C PHE A 44 8.12 9.99 3.52
N THR A 45 7.68 10.33 4.72
CA THR A 45 6.26 10.68 4.99
C THR A 45 5.74 11.79 4.10
N PRO A 46 6.44 12.92 3.85
CA PRO A 46 5.92 13.96 2.95
C PRO A 46 5.59 13.44 1.55
N VAL A 47 6.43 12.57 0.98
CA VAL A 47 6.21 11.98 -0.35
C VAL A 47 4.97 11.09 -0.37
N ILE A 48 4.73 10.33 0.71
CA ILE A 48 3.54 9.47 0.81
C ILE A 48 2.28 10.32 0.95
N VAL A 49 2.32 11.35 1.78
CA VAL A 49 1.21 12.29 1.97
C VAL A 49 0.81 12.88 0.62
N ASP A 50 1.76 13.38 -0.15
CA ASP A 50 1.50 13.94 -1.48
C ASP A 50 0.82 12.91 -2.40
N LYS A 51 1.33 11.67 -2.43
CA LYS A 51 0.79 10.61 -3.28
C LYS A 51 -0.65 10.21 -2.92
N VAL A 52 -0.99 10.10 -1.65
CA VAL A 52 -2.34 9.65 -1.25
C VAL A 52 -3.37 10.79 -1.30
N THR A 53 -2.94 12.03 -1.05
CA THR A 53 -3.83 13.19 -1.14
C THR A 53 -4.23 13.52 -2.57
N GLU A 54 -3.44 13.14 -3.60
CA GLU A 54 -3.87 13.20 -5.02
C GLU A 54 -5.18 12.43 -5.26
N TYR A 55 -5.47 11.39 -4.45
CA TYR A 55 -6.68 10.57 -4.54
C TYR A 55 -7.77 10.98 -3.55
N GLY A 56 -7.61 12.11 -2.85
CA GLY A 56 -8.57 12.60 -1.87
C GLY A 56 -8.54 11.89 -0.52
N ALA A 57 -7.45 11.18 -0.20
CA ALA A 57 -7.29 10.58 1.12
C ALA A 57 -6.98 11.63 2.18
N GLU A 58 -7.43 11.39 3.42
CA GLU A 58 -7.13 12.19 4.61
C GLU A 58 -6.09 11.48 5.47
N ILE A 59 -5.09 12.22 5.96
CA ILE A 59 -4.13 11.67 6.91
C ILE A 59 -4.69 11.82 8.32
N GLU A 60 -5.07 10.70 8.94
CA GLU A 60 -5.63 10.65 10.30
C GLU A 60 -4.53 10.64 11.37
N GLY A 61 -3.37 10.08 11.06
CA GLY A 61 -2.27 10.01 12.00
C GLY A 61 -0.97 9.53 11.40
N HIS A 62 0.12 9.88 12.11
CA HIS A 62 1.47 9.45 11.79
C HIS A 62 2.18 9.05 13.08
N GLU A 63 2.69 7.83 13.12
CA GLU A 63 3.44 7.29 14.25
C GLU A 63 4.88 6.97 13.80
N ILE A 64 5.85 7.33 14.63
CA ILE A 64 7.26 7.01 14.40
C ILE A 64 7.68 5.98 15.44
N CYS A 65 8.20 4.84 14.97
CA CYS A 65 8.57 3.71 15.81
C CYS A 65 10.05 3.38 15.64
N ASP A 66 10.63 2.85 16.70
CA ASP A 66 11.92 2.15 16.58
C ASP A 66 11.75 0.81 15.84
N ASP A 67 12.85 0.15 15.45
CA ASP A 67 12.87 -1.15 14.77
C ASP A 67 12.48 -2.31 15.71
N ASN A 68 11.40 -2.12 16.46
CA ASN A 68 10.83 -3.08 17.40
C ASN A 68 9.45 -3.54 16.89
N PRO A 69 9.25 -4.87 16.61
CA PRO A 69 7.99 -5.37 16.08
C PRO A 69 6.78 -5.01 16.95
N GLU A 70 6.89 -5.09 18.27
CA GLU A 70 5.78 -4.83 19.19
C GLU A 70 5.36 -3.36 19.12
N MET A 71 6.32 -2.42 19.05
CA MET A 71 6.01 -0.99 18.87
C MET A 71 5.31 -0.72 17.54
N ILE A 72 5.75 -1.39 16.47
CA ILE A 72 5.15 -1.25 15.13
C ILE A 72 3.71 -1.80 15.13
N GLU A 73 3.50 -2.97 15.74
CA GLU A 73 2.19 -3.60 15.90
C GLU A 73 1.22 -2.69 16.69
N ASP A 74 1.69 -2.15 17.82
CA ASP A 74 0.92 -1.23 18.65
C ASP A 74 0.53 0.03 17.89
N ALA A 75 1.46 0.63 17.14
CA ALA A 75 1.20 1.80 16.31
C ALA A 75 0.14 1.52 15.23
N ILE A 76 0.24 0.38 14.54
CA ILE A 76 -0.77 -0.04 13.55
C ILE A 76 -2.14 -0.21 14.22
N HIS A 77 -2.19 -0.90 15.36
CA HIS A 77 -3.44 -1.10 16.10
C HIS A 77 -4.05 0.22 16.60
N ASP A 78 -3.22 1.15 17.05
CA ASP A 78 -3.69 2.46 17.51
C ASP A 78 -4.32 3.27 16.36
N LEU A 79 -3.65 3.35 15.22
CA LEU A 79 -4.18 4.01 14.04
C LEU A 79 -5.49 3.37 13.55
N LEU A 80 -5.59 2.03 13.57
CA LEU A 80 -6.83 1.33 13.23
C LEU A 80 -7.96 1.66 14.22
N ARG A 81 -7.67 1.75 15.53
CA ARG A 81 -8.64 2.17 16.58
C ARG A 81 -9.08 3.61 16.40
N ARG A 82 -8.22 4.49 15.92
CA ARG A 82 -8.53 5.91 15.62
C ARG A 82 -9.39 6.06 14.37
N GLY A 83 -9.70 4.95 13.68
CA GLY A 83 -10.60 4.93 12.53
C GLY A 83 -9.91 4.94 11.18
N CYS A 84 -8.58 4.76 11.13
CA CYS A 84 -7.90 4.56 9.85
C CYS A 84 -8.46 3.32 9.15
N ASN A 85 -8.68 3.45 7.86
CA ASN A 85 -9.13 2.37 6.99
C ASN A 85 -8.10 1.99 5.92
N MET A 86 -6.91 2.59 5.97
CA MET A 86 -5.71 2.22 5.22
C MET A 86 -4.47 2.56 6.06
N ILE A 87 -3.51 1.64 6.14
CA ILE A 87 -2.23 1.87 6.83
C ILE A 87 -1.08 1.73 5.85
N LEU A 88 -0.14 2.67 5.92
CA LEU A 88 1.10 2.67 5.14
C LEU A 88 2.29 2.61 6.09
N CYS A 89 3.11 1.57 5.96
CA CYS A 89 4.32 1.39 6.76
C CYS A 89 5.55 1.67 5.91
N THR A 90 6.49 2.43 6.44
CA THR A 90 7.75 2.79 5.79
C THR A 90 8.93 2.49 6.71
N GLY A 91 10.10 2.25 6.14
CA GLY A 91 11.27 1.79 6.87
C GLY A 91 11.22 0.28 7.14
N GLY A 92 12.38 -0.34 7.35
CA GLY A 92 12.48 -1.79 7.57
C GLY A 92 11.78 -2.62 6.48
N MET A 93 11.84 -2.19 5.23
CA MET A 93 11.17 -2.80 4.08
C MET A 93 12.14 -3.12 2.94
N SER A 94 13.35 -3.52 3.27
CA SER A 94 14.36 -3.95 2.31
C SER A 94 14.53 -5.48 2.30
N VAL A 95 15.67 -5.95 1.86
CA VAL A 95 16.03 -7.37 1.88
C VAL A 95 16.82 -7.76 3.14
N ASP A 96 16.96 -6.84 4.09
CA ASP A 96 17.72 -7.07 5.31
C ASP A 96 16.97 -8.04 6.23
N PRO A 97 17.62 -9.11 6.71
CA PRO A 97 17.01 -10.03 7.68
C PRO A 97 16.59 -9.36 9.00
N ASP A 98 17.17 -8.21 9.31
CA ASP A 98 16.85 -7.44 10.52
C ASP A 98 15.63 -6.51 10.35
N ASP A 99 15.08 -6.38 9.14
CA ASP A 99 13.86 -5.64 8.88
C ASP A 99 12.65 -6.25 9.62
N ARG A 100 12.03 -5.47 10.51
CA ARG A 100 10.96 -5.95 11.41
C ARG A 100 9.57 -5.57 10.94
N THR A 101 9.44 -4.58 10.07
CA THR A 101 8.15 -4.09 9.55
C THR A 101 7.32 -5.19 8.86
N PRO A 102 7.87 -6.08 8.01
CA PRO A 102 7.10 -7.16 7.41
C PRO A 102 6.55 -8.16 8.44
N LEU A 103 7.32 -8.43 9.50
CA LEU A 103 6.89 -9.31 10.59
C LEU A 103 5.72 -8.70 11.37
N ALA A 104 5.83 -7.43 11.75
CA ALA A 104 4.77 -6.72 12.45
C ALA A 104 3.47 -6.68 11.63
N ILE A 105 3.54 -6.34 10.34
CA ILE A 105 2.37 -6.36 9.45
C ILE A 105 1.74 -7.76 9.41
N LYS A 106 2.54 -8.81 9.30
CA LYS A 106 2.06 -10.20 9.29
C LYS A 106 1.36 -10.57 10.60
N ASN A 107 1.91 -10.16 11.75
CA ASN A 107 1.33 -10.44 13.07
C ASN A 107 -0.04 -9.77 13.22
N VAL A 108 -0.17 -8.51 12.81
CA VAL A 108 -1.44 -7.76 12.87
C VAL A 108 -2.50 -8.33 11.93
N THR A 109 -2.13 -8.70 10.70
CA THR A 109 -3.08 -9.13 9.68
C THR A 109 -3.35 -10.63 9.67
N GLY A 110 -2.38 -11.43 10.08
CA GLY A 110 -2.41 -12.88 10.01
C GLY A 110 -2.29 -13.45 8.59
N ASN A 111 -2.57 -12.64 7.56
CA ASN A 111 -2.51 -13.06 6.16
C ASN A 111 -1.93 -11.95 5.28
N VAL A 112 -0.74 -12.19 4.75
CA VAL A 112 -0.07 -11.33 3.79
C VAL A 112 -0.42 -11.79 2.38
N VAL A 113 -0.96 -10.90 1.55
CA VAL A 113 -1.29 -11.19 0.14
C VAL A 113 -0.01 -11.46 -0.65
N SER A 114 0.96 -10.58 -0.50
CA SER A 114 2.29 -10.73 -1.09
C SER A 114 3.31 -9.90 -0.31
N TYR A 115 4.50 -10.45 -0.13
CA TYR A 115 5.71 -9.71 0.18
C TYR A 115 6.67 -9.92 -0.99
N GLY A 116 6.92 -8.83 -1.70
CA GLY A 116 7.56 -8.84 -3.00
C GLY A 116 6.58 -8.85 -4.17
N ALA A 117 6.95 -8.14 -5.23
CA ALA A 117 6.22 -8.07 -6.48
C ALA A 117 7.18 -7.97 -7.66
N PRO A 118 6.84 -8.55 -8.84
CA PRO A 118 7.72 -8.56 -10.00
C PRO A 118 7.66 -7.23 -10.77
N VAL A 119 7.71 -6.10 -10.06
CA VAL A 119 7.66 -4.75 -10.64
C VAL A 119 8.82 -3.92 -10.10
N LEU A 120 9.55 -3.28 -10.98
CA LEU A 120 10.60 -2.33 -10.64
C LEU A 120 10.21 -0.92 -11.13
N PRO A 121 10.43 0.12 -10.31
CA PRO A 121 10.90 0.09 -8.92
C PRO A 121 9.83 -0.41 -7.94
N GLY A 122 10.28 -1.05 -6.85
CA GLY A 122 9.39 -1.42 -5.75
C GLY A 122 9.26 -2.90 -5.46
N ALA A 123 10.24 -3.74 -5.88
CA ALA A 123 10.18 -5.20 -5.75
C ALA A 123 9.85 -5.70 -4.33
N MET A 124 10.24 -4.96 -3.27
CA MET A 124 9.99 -5.35 -1.87
C MET A 124 8.66 -4.82 -1.31
N PHE A 125 7.74 -4.41 -2.16
CA PHE A 125 6.40 -3.99 -1.75
C PHE A 125 5.66 -5.13 -1.04
N LEU A 126 4.99 -4.79 0.07
CA LEU A 126 4.15 -5.70 0.83
C LEU A 126 2.70 -5.23 0.81
N LEU A 127 1.79 -6.16 0.58
CA LEU A 127 0.36 -5.92 0.71
C LEU A 127 -0.25 -6.98 1.63
N ALA A 128 -1.02 -6.52 2.59
CA ALA A 128 -1.82 -7.36 3.48
C ALA A 128 -3.20 -6.72 3.69
N TYR A 129 -4.16 -7.51 4.13
CA TYR A 129 -5.47 -7.03 4.56
C TYR A 129 -5.76 -7.51 5.98
N THR A 130 -6.34 -6.65 6.79
CA THR A 130 -6.90 -7.04 8.09
C THR A 130 -8.11 -7.97 7.90
N LYS A 131 -8.59 -8.60 8.97
CA LYS A 131 -9.76 -9.48 8.92
C LYS A 131 -11.03 -8.77 8.42
N ASP A 132 -11.14 -7.47 8.66
CA ASP A 132 -12.23 -6.59 8.21
C ASP A 132 -11.93 -5.91 6.86
N GLY A 133 -10.90 -6.37 6.13
CA GLY A 133 -10.61 -5.97 4.75
C GLY A 133 -9.85 -4.65 4.59
N LYS A 134 -9.33 -4.05 5.65
CA LYS A 134 -8.54 -2.82 5.56
C LYS A 134 -7.14 -3.13 5.03
N PRO A 135 -6.66 -2.43 4.00
CA PRO A 135 -5.32 -2.63 3.46
C PRO A 135 -4.24 -2.08 4.39
N ILE A 136 -3.18 -2.87 4.54
CA ILE A 136 -1.93 -2.47 5.15
C ILE A 136 -0.82 -2.71 4.12
N MET A 137 -0.06 -1.67 3.80
CA MET A 137 0.99 -1.73 2.79
C MET A 137 2.34 -1.39 3.41
N GLY A 138 3.34 -2.22 3.14
CA GLY A 138 4.74 -1.94 3.43
C GLY A 138 5.43 -1.38 2.19
N LEU A 139 5.98 -0.18 2.30
CA LEU A 139 6.51 0.59 1.18
C LEU A 139 8.04 0.55 1.15
N PRO A 140 8.65 0.03 0.07
CA PRO A 140 10.09 0.01 -0.07
C PRO A 140 10.65 1.42 -0.28
N GLY A 141 11.91 1.64 0.12
CA GLY A 141 12.56 2.94 0.11
C GLY A 141 12.57 3.67 -1.24
N CYS A 142 12.49 2.94 -2.34
CA CYS A 142 12.44 3.56 -3.69
C CYS A 142 11.16 4.39 -3.95
N VAL A 143 10.09 4.20 -3.16
CA VAL A 143 8.87 5.04 -3.25
C VAL A 143 9.18 6.51 -2.99
N MET A 144 10.20 6.79 -2.17
CA MET A 144 10.64 8.14 -1.86
C MET A 144 11.35 8.83 -3.05
N TYR A 145 12.08 8.06 -3.85
CA TYR A 145 12.94 8.60 -4.90
C TYR A 145 12.35 8.50 -6.29
N ALA A 146 11.63 7.42 -6.57
CA ALA A 146 11.07 7.16 -7.89
C ALA A 146 9.70 7.82 -8.05
N LYS A 147 9.50 8.50 -9.19
CA LYS A 147 8.23 9.16 -9.50
C LYS A 147 7.06 8.17 -9.51
N ARG A 148 7.29 6.97 -10.05
CA ARG A 148 6.31 5.88 -10.12
C ARG A 148 6.97 4.57 -9.67
N THR A 149 6.22 3.80 -8.89
CA THR A 149 6.62 2.49 -8.35
C THR A 149 5.41 1.57 -8.39
N ILE A 150 5.56 0.33 -7.93
CA ILE A 150 4.40 -0.57 -7.75
C ILE A 150 3.33 0.03 -6.84
N PHE A 151 3.71 0.84 -5.85
CA PHE A 151 2.74 1.51 -4.97
C PHE A 151 1.76 2.36 -5.81
N ASP A 152 2.26 3.11 -6.80
CA ASP A 152 1.44 3.95 -7.67
C ASP A 152 0.52 3.14 -8.62
N LEU A 153 0.80 1.85 -8.85
CA LEU A 153 -0.09 0.94 -9.60
C LEU A 153 -1.18 0.31 -8.71
N VAL A 154 -0.85 0.08 -7.43
CA VAL A 154 -1.75 -0.55 -6.47
C VAL A 154 -2.69 0.48 -5.83
N LEU A 155 -2.18 1.66 -5.49
CA LEU A 155 -2.91 2.70 -4.78
C LEU A 155 -4.27 3.04 -5.40
N PRO A 156 -4.41 3.29 -6.72
CA PRO A 156 -5.71 3.60 -7.32
C PRO A 156 -6.76 2.50 -7.11
N ARG A 157 -6.33 1.23 -7.15
CA ARG A 157 -7.22 0.09 -6.92
C ARG A 157 -7.69 0.03 -5.48
N VAL A 158 -6.78 0.22 -4.53
CA VAL A 158 -7.08 0.26 -3.10
C VAL A 158 -7.99 1.45 -2.78
N MET A 159 -7.76 2.61 -3.40
CA MET A 159 -8.61 3.79 -3.23
C MET A 159 -10.04 3.58 -3.76
N ALA A 160 -10.22 2.73 -4.77
CA ALA A 160 -11.53 2.37 -5.32
C ALA A 160 -12.13 1.11 -4.68
N ASP A 161 -11.62 0.65 -3.54
CA ASP A 161 -12.01 -0.60 -2.85
C ASP A 161 -11.98 -1.84 -3.75
N VAL A 162 -11.10 -1.84 -4.75
CA VAL A 162 -10.85 -3.02 -5.60
C VAL A 162 -9.81 -3.90 -4.91
N PRO A 163 -10.18 -5.09 -4.42
CA PRO A 163 -9.23 -6.00 -3.81
C PRO A 163 -8.10 -6.37 -4.77
N VAL A 164 -6.87 -6.29 -4.29
CA VAL A 164 -5.68 -6.67 -5.06
C VAL A 164 -5.20 -8.03 -4.57
N THR A 165 -5.13 -8.98 -5.49
CA THR A 165 -4.68 -10.35 -5.20
C THR A 165 -3.22 -10.55 -5.59
N LYS A 166 -2.63 -11.65 -5.12
CA LYS A 166 -1.27 -12.07 -5.55
C LYS A 166 -1.18 -12.25 -7.07
N ALA A 167 -2.25 -12.75 -7.71
CA ALA A 167 -2.30 -12.92 -9.15
C ALA A 167 -2.33 -11.57 -9.90
N ASP A 168 -2.99 -10.56 -9.32
CA ASP A 168 -2.99 -9.21 -9.89
C ASP A 168 -1.61 -8.57 -9.82
N LEU A 169 -0.91 -8.71 -8.68
CA LEU A 169 0.46 -8.23 -8.54
C LEU A 169 1.41 -8.94 -9.53
N ALA A 170 1.25 -10.26 -9.69
CA ALA A 170 2.05 -11.03 -10.65
C ALA A 170 1.85 -10.55 -12.10
N LYS A 171 0.61 -10.22 -12.49
CA LYS A 171 0.29 -9.69 -13.83
C LYS A 171 0.92 -8.31 -14.09
N MET A 172 1.13 -7.50 -13.06
CA MET A 172 1.77 -6.18 -13.21
C MET A 172 3.24 -6.29 -13.63
N GLY A 173 3.88 -7.44 -13.44
CA GLY A 173 5.27 -7.68 -13.85
C GLY A 173 5.46 -7.80 -15.37
N ALA A 174 4.39 -7.92 -16.15
CA ALA A 174 4.48 -7.95 -17.60
C ALA A 174 4.61 -6.51 -18.15
N GLY A 175 5.84 -6.07 -18.42
CA GLY A 175 6.13 -4.78 -19.01
C GLY A 175 6.91 -3.79 -18.13
N GLY A 176 6.79 -3.88 -16.82
CA GLY A 176 7.50 -3.01 -15.88
C GLY A 176 7.13 -1.51 -15.97
N LEU A 177 7.82 -0.70 -15.18
CA LEU A 177 7.69 0.78 -15.16
C LEU A 177 8.98 1.49 -15.64
N CYS A 178 10.02 0.73 -15.95
CA CYS A 178 11.30 1.24 -16.44
C CYS A 178 11.43 1.07 -17.93
#